data_9e6c55b1912b1965b7ee608b165f06cc
#
_entry.id   9e6c55b1912b1965b7ee608b165f06cc
#
_cell.length_a   1.000
_cell.length_b   1.000
_cell.length_c   1.000
_cell.angle_alpha   90.00
_cell.angle_beta   90.00
_cell.angle_gamma   90.00
#
_symmetry.space_group_name_H-M   'P 1'
#
loop_
_entity.id
_entity.type
_entity.pdbx_description
1 polymer ?
#
loop_
_entity_poly.entity_id
_entity_poly.type
_entity_poly.pdbx_seq_one_letter_code
_entity_poly.pdbx_strand_id
1 'polypeptide(L)'
;MERLTPPSRLFGANGLRTGPDGRVYIAQVTGSQISALDIDTGQLETVSPKGGDIVAPDDVAFDPRGNLYATEVMDGRVSVRNPDGETRVLRDDVPSANGITVHDGRLFIGECREGGRLLELDVDGGAPRVLLENVPSPNAMEVGPDGLLYFPVMGANEIWRVDLDGGEPQRVASGLGVPDSVKFDSDGYIVSTQVHSGQVLRIDPRTGGQTVLASLNPGLDNLTFVGKRLFVSNFTGEITEILDGATRTVLPGGLNWPLDLAVGADGNLYVADGTYFYVLRPDRTLQTVGMLFTPGYPGFLRGLVPAGPGEFVVTTSGGQVSRYRPGDSESTVLADGFDQLYGVTTSGDTVVVAELGTGRVLSIRAGQVEVIAAGLHDPVGVAIGPDGGCLVSESGAGRVVMLSGPRVETVLDGLQRPQGVLVLDRQMYVVDAGAKELVEFDFATGARRTIAVELPVGAPPGVVPKPLKGMPPFSGPQGPFAGIAAGPDGTLYVSADGDGSVLALHRENRNG
;
A
#
# COMPACT_ATOMS: atom_id res chain seq x y z
N MET A 1 23.40 -14.07 -1.90
CA MET A 1 22.18 -13.23 -1.73
C MET A 1 22.53 -12.06 -0.82
N GLU A 2 22.18 -10.87 -1.23
CA GLU A 2 22.47 -9.61 -0.54
C GLU A 2 21.17 -8.79 -0.41
N ARG A 3 20.96 -8.12 0.72
CA ARG A 3 19.89 -7.12 0.85
C ARG A 3 20.39 -5.75 0.37
N LEU A 4 19.66 -5.15 -0.56
CA LEU A 4 19.96 -3.81 -1.06
C LEU A 4 19.28 -2.71 -0.22
N THR A 5 18.11 -3.01 0.35
CA THR A 5 17.40 -2.13 1.29
C THR A 5 17.18 -2.86 2.62
N PRO A 6 17.17 -2.15 3.75
CA PRO A 6 16.85 -2.79 5.03
C PRO A 6 15.40 -3.29 5.05
N PRO A 7 15.07 -4.30 5.86
CA PRO A 7 13.69 -4.67 6.14
C PRO A 7 12.91 -3.51 6.75
N SER A 8 11.65 -3.40 6.38
CA SER A 8 10.77 -2.36 6.92
C SER A 8 10.42 -2.60 8.38
N ARG A 9 10.41 -1.53 9.17
CA ARG A 9 9.95 -1.54 10.56
C ARG A 9 8.43 -1.54 10.64
N LEU A 10 7.78 -0.81 9.73
CA LEU A 10 6.33 -0.69 9.56
C LEU A 10 6.00 -0.87 8.07
N PHE A 11 4.84 -1.44 7.80
CA PHE A 11 4.34 -1.66 6.43
C PHE A 11 3.22 -0.65 6.12
N GLY A 12 3.61 0.60 5.90
CA GLY A 12 2.71 1.75 5.78
C GLY A 12 2.20 2.20 7.15
N ALA A 13 2.65 3.37 7.61
CA ALA A 13 2.12 3.95 8.83
C ALA A 13 0.98 4.91 8.48
N ASN A 14 -0.23 4.53 8.85
CA ASN A 14 -1.45 5.30 8.69
C ASN A 14 -1.85 5.96 10.02
N GLY A 15 -3.00 5.63 10.56
CA GLY A 15 -3.51 6.24 11.79
C GLY A 15 -2.57 6.15 12.99
N LEU A 16 -2.50 7.23 13.73
CA LEU A 16 -1.76 7.33 14.99
C LEU A 16 -2.70 7.68 16.15
N ARG A 17 -2.58 6.96 17.25
CA ARG A 17 -3.32 7.27 18.47
C ARG A 17 -2.46 7.00 19.71
N THR A 18 -2.40 7.96 20.62
CA THR A 18 -1.84 7.72 21.94
C THR A 18 -2.77 6.83 22.74
N GLY A 19 -2.28 5.68 23.18
CA GLY A 19 -3.03 4.72 23.97
C GLY A 19 -3.09 5.08 25.46
N PRO A 20 -3.93 4.39 26.23
CA PRO A 20 -4.07 4.62 27.68
C PRO A 20 -2.79 4.30 28.46
N ASP A 21 -1.87 3.54 27.88
CA ASP A 21 -0.56 3.19 28.43
C ASP A 21 0.56 4.18 28.04
N GLY A 22 0.23 5.25 27.32
CA GLY A 22 1.16 6.29 26.88
C GLY A 22 1.98 5.94 25.64
N ARG A 23 1.84 4.73 25.08
CA ARG A 23 2.45 4.34 23.80
C ARG A 23 1.67 4.90 22.61
N VAL A 24 2.33 5.02 21.47
CA VAL A 24 1.69 5.41 20.20
C VAL A 24 1.29 4.14 19.43
N TYR A 25 -0.01 3.97 19.21
CA TYR A 25 -0.57 2.90 18.41
C TYR A 25 -0.61 3.33 16.95
N ILE A 26 -0.16 2.43 16.07
CA ILE A 26 0.04 2.70 14.64
C ILE A 26 -0.75 1.68 13.85
N ALA A 27 -1.75 2.16 13.12
CA ALA A 27 -2.47 1.37 12.13
C ALA A 27 -1.64 1.25 10.85
N GLN A 28 -1.67 0.08 10.20
CA GLN A 28 -0.90 -0.22 8.99
C GLN A 28 -1.78 -0.90 7.96
N VAL A 29 -2.24 -0.14 6.97
CA VAL A 29 -3.17 -0.64 5.94
C VAL A 29 -2.54 -1.77 5.12
N THR A 30 -1.39 -1.53 4.50
CA THR A 30 -0.70 -2.53 3.67
C THR A 30 -0.11 -3.67 4.50
N GLY A 31 0.34 -3.37 5.71
CA GLY A 31 0.78 -4.36 6.69
C GLY A 31 -0.33 -5.24 7.23
N SER A 32 -1.57 -4.74 7.18
CA SER A 32 -2.74 -5.39 7.79
C SER A 32 -2.50 -5.75 9.26
N GLN A 33 -1.94 -4.79 10.02
CA GLN A 33 -1.58 -4.97 11.42
C GLN A 33 -1.66 -3.67 12.22
N ILE A 34 -1.66 -3.78 13.55
CA ILE A 34 -1.53 -2.66 14.48
C ILE A 34 -0.31 -2.91 15.37
N SER A 35 0.53 -1.90 15.50
CA SER A 35 1.70 -1.92 16.38
C SER A 35 1.61 -0.84 17.44
N ALA A 36 2.18 -1.08 18.62
CA ALA A 36 2.36 -0.08 19.66
C ALA A 36 3.85 0.29 19.75
N LEU A 37 4.14 1.58 19.66
CA LEU A 37 5.48 2.16 19.69
C LEU A 37 5.74 2.80 21.05
N ASP A 38 6.80 2.35 21.72
CA ASP A 38 7.43 3.09 22.80
C ASP A 38 8.27 4.23 22.19
N ILE A 39 7.83 5.46 22.38
CA ILE A 39 8.43 6.64 21.74
C ILE A 39 9.81 7.04 22.29
N ASP A 40 10.20 6.53 23.46
CA ASP A 40 11.47 6.82 24.08
C ASP A 40 12.55 5.81 23.68
N THR A 41 12.17 4.55 23.53
CA THR A 41 13.09 3.46 23.16
C THR A 41 13.06 3.11 21.68
N GLY A 42 12.00 3.47 20.94
CA GLY A 42 11.75 3.07 19.56
C GLY A 42 11.38 1.58 19.41
N GLN A 43 11.01 0.92 20.52
CA GLN A 43 10.55 -0.47 20.49
C GLN A 43 9.13 -0.57 19.97
N LEU A 44 8.90 -1.56 19.12
CA LEU A 44 7.60 -1.89 18.54
C LEU A 44 7.10 -3.22 19.11
N GLU A 45 5.84 -3.24 19.52
CA GLU A 45 5.09 -4.44 19.87
C GLU A 45 3.93 -4.63 18.88
N THR A 46 3.73 -5.85 18.39
CA THR A 46 2.58 -6.16 17.54
C THR A 46 1.35 -6.39 18.41
N VAL A 47 0.34 -5.54 18.25
CA VAL A 47 -0.94 -5.60 18.98
C VAL A 47 -1.97 -6.45 18.22
N SER A 48 -2.06 -6.27 16.91
CA SER A 48 -2.87 -7.09 16.01
C SER A 48 -2.01 -7.53 14.84
N PRO A 49 -1.73 -8.84 14.68
CA PRO A 49 -0.82 -9.33 13.66
C PRO A 49 -1.48 -9.43 12.28
N LYS A 50 -0.65 -9.43 11.24
CA LYS A 50 -1.06 -9.78 9.87
C LYS A 50 -1.71 -11.16 9.85
N GLY A 51 -2.85 -11.30 9.15
CA GLY A 51 -3.65 -12.53 9.12
C GLY A 51 -4.56 -12.71 10.34
N GLY A 52 -4.52 -11.80 11.31
CA GLY A 52 -5.43 -11.75 12.44
C GLY A 52 -6.85 -11.27 12.08
N ASP A 53 -7.63 -10.89 13.08
CA ASP A 53 -9.03 -10.52 12.88
C ASP A 53 -9.22 -9.12 12.29
N ILE A 54 -8.28 -8.20 12.53
CA ILE A 54 -8.30 -6.84 11.97
C ILE A 54 -7.55 -6.84 10.64
N VAL A 55 -8.17 -6.33 9.57
CA VAL A 55 -7.66 -6.34 8.20
C VAL A 55 -7.54 -4.93 7.66
N ALA A 56 -6.37 -4.56 7.16
CA ALA A 56 -6.10 -3.24 6.59
C ALA A 56 -6.58 -2.08 7.47
N PRO A 57 -6.17 -2.02 8.76
CA PRO A 57 -6.57 -0.94 9.65
C PRO A 57 -6.00 0.39 9.16
N ASP A 58 -6.87 1.42 9.11
CA ASP A 58 -6.47 2.77 8.70
C ASP A 58 -6.29 3.69 9.91
N ASP A 59 -7.27 3.79 10.79
CA ASP A 59 -7.17 4.60 12.00
C ASP A 59 -7.67 3.82 13.23
N VAL A 60 -7.28 4.30 14.42
CA VAL A 60 -7.63 3.67 15.69
C VAL A 60 -8.06 4.70 16.73
N ALA A 61 -8.96 4.28 17.65
CA ALA A 61 -9.36 5.06 18.79
C ALA A 61 -9.55 4.18 20.04
N PHE A 62 -9.44 4.78 21.21
CA PHE A 62 -9.68 4.09 22.48
C PHE A 62 -10.88 4.66 23.21
N ASP A 63 -11.67 3.81 23.83
CA ASP A 63 -12.63 4.23 24.82
C ASP A 63 -12.00 4.30 26.24
N PRO A 64 -12.68 4.91 27.24
CA PRO A 64 -12.17 4.97 28.61
C PRO A 64 -12.00 3.61 29.28
N ARG A 65 -12.56 2.53 28.76
CA ARG A 65 -12.41 1.15 29.26
C ARG A 65 -11.18 0.46 28.67
N GLY A 66 -10.47 1.13 27.73
CA GLY A 66 -9.31 0.61 27.06
C GLY A 66 -9.63 -0.29 25.85
N ASN A 67 -10.87 -0.32 25.38
CA ASN A 67 -11.18 -0.98 24.12
C ASN A 67 -10.58 -0.18 22.97
N LEU A 68 -9.88 -0.89 22.06
CA LEU A 68 -9.34 -0.34 20.82
C LEU A 68 -10.34 -0.57 19.71
N TYR A 69 -10.81 0.50 19.07
CA TYR A 69 -11.61 0.47 17.85
C TYR A 69 -10.69 0.72 16.66
N ALA A 70 -10.86 -0.03 15.58
CA ALA A 70 -10.08 0.11 14.35
C ALA A 70 -11.02 0.20 13.14
N THR A 71 -10.81 1.18 12.28
CA THR A 71 -11.43 1.24 10.97
C THR A 71 -10.63 0.37 10.00
N GLU A 72 -11.30 -0.45 9.20
CA GLU A 72 -10.70 -1.38 8.24
C GLU A 72 -11.07 -0.92 6.83
N VAL A 73 -10.29 0.05 6.33
CA VAL A 73 -10.65 0.88 5.17
C VAL A 73 -10.90 0.08 3.90
N MET A 74 -10.10 -0.98 3.66
CA MET A 74 -10.24 -1.82 2.47
C MET A 74 -11.33 -2.90 2.60
N ASP A 75 -11.74 -3.20 3.83
CA ASP A 75 -12.79 -4.20 4.10
C ASP A 75 -14.17 -3.57 4.31
N GLY A 76 -14.22 -2.25 4.50
CA GLY A 76 -15.46 -1.52 4.75
C GLY A 76 -16.09 -1.86 6.08
N ARG A 77 -15.29 -2.08 7.12
CA ARG A 77 -15.77 -2.48 8.43
C ARG A 77 -15.06 -1.76 9.58
N VAL A 78 -15.64 -1.89 10.77
CA VAL A 78 -15.06 -1.41 12.01
C VAL A 78 -15.04 -2.56 13.00
N SER A 79 -13.87 -2.80 13.59
CA SER A 79 -13.68 -3.82 14.63
C SER A 79 -13.36 -3.19 15.97
N VAL A 80 -13.65 -3.91 17.05
CA VAL A 80 -13.26 -3.56 18.41
C VAL A 80 -12.49 -4.71 19.05
N ARG A 81 -11.37 -4.38 19.68
CA ARG A 81 -10.50 -5.28 20.43
C ARG A 81 -10.51 -4.86 21.90
N ASN A 82 -10.89 -5.77 22.79
CA ASN A 82 -10.89 -5.50 24.23
C ASN A 82 -9.46 -5.59 24.82
N PRO A 83 -9.22 -5.13 26.06
CA PRO A 83 -7.91 -5.21 26.71
C PRO A 83 -7.38 -6.65 26.88
N ASP A 84 -8.25 -7.66 26.94
CA ASP A 84 -7.88 -9.06 27.02
C ASP A 84 -7.44 -9.64 25.67
N GLY A 85 -7.56 -8.85 24.60
CA GLY A 85 -7.12 -9.22 23.25
C GLY A 85 -8.18 -9.90 22.39
N GLU A 86 -9.42 -10.03 22.84
CA GLU A 86 -10.52 -10.54 22.02
C GLU A 86 -11.00 -9.46 21.05
N THR A 87 -11.19 -9.87 19.79
CA THR A 87 -11.61 -8.98 18.71
C THR A 87 -12.98 -9.39 18.18
N ARG A 88 -13.85 -8.43 17.95
CA ARG A 88 -15.11 -8.62 17.24
C ARG A 88 -15.35 -7.55 16.20
N VAL A 89 -16.00 -7.90 15.11
CA VAL A 89 -16.51 -6.92 14.14
C VAL A 89 -17.69 -6.17 14.77
N LEU A 90 -17.61 -4.85 14.78
CA LEU A 90 -18.69 -3.99 15.25
C LEU A 90 -19.69 -3.71 14.13
N ARG A 91 -19.16 -3.36 12.92
CA ARG A 91 -19.92 -3.11 11.68
C ARG A 91 -19.14 -3.61 10.48
N ASP A 92 -19.84 -4.06 9.43
CA ASP A 92 -19.28 -4.54 8.15
C ASP A 92 -19.93 -3.88 6.92
N ASP A 93 -20.67 -2.78 7.15
CA ASP A 93 -21.41 -2.02 6.14
C ASP A 93 -20.97 -0.53 6.09
N VAL A 94 -19.68 -0.27 6.34
CA VAL A 94 -19.10 1.07 6.38
C VAL A 94 -18.01 1.17 5.31
N PRO A 95 -18.37 1.33 4.02
CA PRO A 95 -17.40 1.35 2.93
C PRO A 95 -16.37 2.46 3.11
N SER A 96 -15.09 2.12 2.90
CA SER A 96 -13.95 3.02 3.12
C SER A 96 -13.93 3.63 4.53
N ALA A 97 -14.27 2.83 5.56
CA ALA A 97 -14.17 3.25 6.96
C ALA A 97 -12.75 3.72 7.25
N ASN A 98 -12.58 5.00 7.59
CA ASN A 98 -11.28 5.63 7.77
C ASN A 98 -11.22 6.36 9.13
N GLY A 99 -11.22 7.69 9.15
CA GLY A 99 -11.06 8.45 10.38
C GLY A 99 -12.01 8.02 11.50
N ILE A 100 -11.49 7.91 12.72
CA ILE A 100 -12.24 7.44 13.89
C ILE A 100 -11.86 8.25 15.13
N THR A 101 -12.84 8.58 15.96
CA THR A 101 -12.59 9.15 17.29
C THR A 101 -13.64 8.71 18.30
N VAL A 102 -13.26 8.66 19.58
CA VAL A 102 -14.17 8.43 20.71
C VAL A 102 -14.19 9.68 21.57
N HIS A 103 -15.39 10.18 21.84
CA HIS A 103 -15.61 11.31 22.75
C HIS A 103 -16.82 11.06 23.65
N ASP A 104 -16.62 11.14 24.96
CA ASP A 104 -17.65 10.87 25.99
C ASP A 104 -18.41 9.56 25.77
N GLY A 105 -17.68 8.50 25.36
CA GLY A 105 -18.22 7.18 25.08
C GLY A 105 -18.98 7.05 23.75
N ARG A 106 -19.03 8.11 22.96
CA ARG A 106 -19.60 8.13 21.61
C ARG A 106 -18.52 7.87 20.58
N LEU A 107 -18.80 7.04 19.58
CA LEU A 107 -17.87 6.61 18.55
C LEU A 107 -18.23 7.22 17.20
N PHE A 108 -17.36 8.06 16.66
CA PHE A 108 -17.55 8.74 15.37
C PHE A 108 -16.58 8.21 14.33
N ILE A 109 -17.06 8.03 13.09
CA ILE A 109 -16.25 7.59 11.95
C ILE A 109 -16.61 8.32 10.66
N GLY A 110 -15.66 8.36 9.72
CA GLY A 110 -15.83 8.87 8.37
C GLY A 110 -15.65 7.79 7.31
N GLU A 111 -16.46 7.84 6.25
CA GLU A 111 -16.26 7.06 5.02
C GLU A 111 -15.40 7.85 4.06
N CYS A 112 -14.09 7.54 3.95
CA CYS A 112 -13.15 8.25 3.09
C CYS A 112 -13.35 7.89 1.61
N ARG A 113 -14.42 8.42 1.03
CA ARG A 113 -14.78 8.26 -0.39
C ARG A 113 -15.59 9.45 -0.87
N GLU A 114 -15.73 9.60 -2.18
CA GLU A 114 -16.65 10.57 -2.73
C GLU A 114 -18.09 10.26 -2.29
N GLY A 115 -18.82 11.31 -1.86
CA GLY A 115 -20.16 11.13 -1.29
C GLY A 115 -20.16 10.34 0.02
N GLY A 116 -19.06 10.34 0.75
CA GLY A 116 -18.91 9.66 2.02
C GLY A 116 -19.85 10.18 3.09
N ARG A 117 -20.04 9.39 4.14
CA ARG A 117 -20.86 9.77 5.30
C ARG A 117 -19.97 10.05 6.51
N LEU A 118 -20.45 10.90 7.38
CA LEU A 118 -19.98 11.03 8.77
C LEU A 118 -21.00 10.36 9.68
N LEU A 119 -20.56 9.39 10.46
CA LEU A 119 -21.43 8.50 11.24
C LEU A 119 -21.08 8.53 12.73
N GLU A 120 -22.08 8.37 13.58
CA GLU A 120 -21.91 7.88 14.94
C GLU A 120 -22.31 6.40 14.99
N LEU A 121 -21.43 5.55 15.49
CA LEU A 121 -21.70 4.13 15.65
C LEU A 121 -22.14 3.81 17.07
N ASP A 122 -23.12 2.91 17.17
CA ASP A 122 -23.47 2.30 18.43
C ASP A 122 -22.40 1.27 18.82
N VAL A 123 -21.72 1.46 19.94
CA VAL A 123 -20.67 0.58 20.44
C VAL A 123 -21.14 -0.84 20.77
N ASP A 124 -22.46 -1.02 20.93
CA ASP A 124 -23.10 -2.33 21.15
C ASP A 124 -23.52 -2.99 19.82
N GLY A 125 -23.31 -2.33 18.67
CA GLY A 125 -23.58 -2.87 17.34
C GLY A 125 -24.98 -2.56 16.78
N GLY A 126 -25.69 -1.59 17.36
CA GLY A 126 -26.96 -1.07 16.83
C GLY A 126 -26.81 -0.31 15.51
N ALA A 127 -27.92 0.23 15.00
CA ALA A 127 -27.92 1.00 13.77
C ALA A 127 -27.10 2.29 13.91
N PRO A 128 -26.25 2.65 12.91
CA PRO A 128 -25.49 3.88 12.95
C PRO A 128 -26.42 5.10 12.80
N ARG A 129 -26.04 6.21 13.43
CA ARG A 129 -26.66 7.51 13.20
C ARG A 129 -25.84 8.28 12.17
N VAL A 130 -26.47 8.75 11.11
CA VAL A 130 -25.83 9.59 10.09
C VAL A 130 -25.82 11.04 10.59
N LEU A 131 -24.62 11.63 10.72
CA LEU A 131 -24.44 13.04 11.03
C LEU A 131 -24.47 13.90 9.78
N LEU A 132 -23.71 13.45 8.75
CA LEU A 132 -23.63 14.12 7.45
C LEU A 132 -23.62 13.09 6.33
N GLU A 133 -24.16 13.50 5.18
CA GLU A 133 -24.11 12.76 3.91
C GLU A 133 -23.36 13.58 2.85
N ASN A 134 -22.89 12.92 1.81
CA ASN A 134 -22.23 13.54 0.66
C ASN A 134 -21.01 14.40 1.00
N VAL A 135 -20.22 13.98 2.00
CA VAL A 135 -18.96 14.63 2.35
C VAL A 135 -17.86 14.10 1.40
N PRO A 136 -17.11 14.98 0.74
CA PRO A 136 -16.03 14.56 -0.17
C PRO A 136 -14.82 14.00 0.59
N SER A 137 -14.78 12.70 0.86
CA SER A 137 -13.68 11.99 1.54
C SER A 137 -13.35 12.56 2.93
N PRO A 138 -14.27 12.39 3.94
CA PRO A 138 -13.95 12.75 5.33
C PRO A 138 -12.89 11.80 5.88
N ASN A 139 -11.92 12.35 6.64
CA ASN A 139 -10.81 11.57 7.18
C ASN A 139 -10.63 11.78 8.69
N ALA A 140 -9.42 11.55 9.22
CA ALA A 140 -9.13 11.42 10.65
C ALA A 140 -9.54 12.65 11.48
N MET A 141 -10.49 12.47 12.36
CA MET A 141 -11.25 13.50 13.05
C MET A 141 -10.94 13.60 14.55
N GLU A 142 -11.29 14.76 15.13
CA GLU A 142 -11.19 14.98 16.58
C GLU A 142 -12.27 15.95 17.06
N VAL A 143 -12.73 15.79 18.31
CA VAL A 143 -13.62 16.76 18.94
C VAL A 143 -12.82 17.91 19.52
N GLY A 144 -13.17 19.13 19.12
CA GLY A 144 -12.49 20.34 19.56
C GLY A 144 -12.84 20.77 21.00
N PRO A 145 -12.09 21.74 21.56
CA PRO A 145 -12.36 22.28 22.89
C PRO A 145 -13.73 22.96 23.01
N ASP A 146 -14.36 23.31 21.90
CA ASP A 146 -15.71 23.87 21.81
C ASP A 146 -16.81 22.83 21.76
N GLY A 147 -16.45 21.52 21.80
CA GLY A 147 -17.38 20.41 21.74
C GLY A 147 -17.91 20.06 20.36
N LEU A 148 -17.35 20.67 19.30
CA LEU A 148 -17.70 20.35 17.90
C LEU A 148 -16.76 19.28 17.35
N LEU A 149 -17.24 18.46 16.41
CA LEU A 149 -16.45 17.49 15.68
C LEU A 149 -15.79 18.15 14.49
N TYR A 150 -14.46 18.15 14.45
CA TYR A 150 -13.63 18.64 13.36
C TYR A 150 -13.08 17.50 12.53
N PHE A 151 -13.09 17.65 11.22
CA PHE A 151 -12.63 16.62 10.30
C PHE A 151 -12.08 17.21 9.00
N PRO A 152 -11.03 16.60 8.43
CA PRO A 152 -10.57 16.93 7.09
C PRO A 152 -11.59 16.49 6.06
N VAL A 153 -11.72 17.27 5.00
CA VAL A 153 -12.47 16.96 3.78
C VAL A 153 -11.46 16.93 2.64
N MET A 154 -10.82 15.75 2.46
CA MET A 154 -9.69 15.58 1.53
C MET A 154 -10.06 16.00 0.10
N GLY A 155 -11.22 15.59 -0.37
CA GLY A 155 -11.70 15.87 -1.73
C GLY A 155 -11.95 17.35 -2.02
N ALA A 156 -12.09 18.19 -0.96
CA ALA A 156 -12.27 19.63 -1.08
C ALA A 156 -11.02 20.45 -0.70
N ASN A 157 -9.97 19.82 -0.16
CA ASN A 157 -8.82 20.49 0.43
C ASN A 157 -9.22 21.48 1.55
N GLU A 158 -10.11 21.04 2.43
CA GLU A 158 -10.72 21.84 3.49
C GLU A 158 -10.74 21.08 4.83
N ILE A 159 -10.92 21.83 5.93
CA ILE A 159 -11.32 21.29 7.24
C ILE A 159 -12.69 21.86 7.56
N TRP A 160 -13.60 20.99 7.95
CA TRP A 160 -14.95 21.33 8.39
C TRP A 160 -15.14 20.97 9.87
N ARG A 161 -16.22 21.53 10.46
CA ARG A 161 -16.72 21.13 11.77
C ARG A 161 -18.24 21.00 11.76
N VAL A 162 -18.76 20.20 12.66
CA VAL A 162 -20.20 19.97 12.84
C VAL A 162 -20.53 19.71 14.31
N ASP A 163 -21.76 19.97 14.72
CA ASP A 163 -22.26 19.56 16.04
C ASP A 163 -22.23 18.03 16.15
N LEU A 164 -21.98 17.49 17.36
CA LEU A 164 -21.98 16.03 17.59
C LEU A 164 -23.34 15.39 17.31
N ASP A 165 -24.41 16.17 17.33
CA ASP A 165 -25.74 15.71 16.99
C ASP A 165 -26.11 15.90 15.51
N GLY A 166 -25.16 16.35 14.68
CA GLY A 166 -25.34 16.62 13.27
C GLY A 166 -25.81 18.04 12.99
N GLY A 167 -26.24 18.33 11.78
CA GLY A 167 -26.69 19.66 11.34
C GLY A 167 -25.86 20.20 10.19
N GLU A 168 -25.92 21.53 9.96
CA GLU A 168 -25.17 22.16 8.89
C GLU A 168 -23.67 22.24 9.21
N PRO A 169 -22.78 21.65 8.39
CA PRO A 169 -21.35 21.72 8.62
C PRO A 169 -20.83 23.14 8.33
N GLN A 170 -19.79 23.52 9.04
CA GLN A 170 -19.12 24.81 8.86
C GLN A 170 -17.69 24.59 8.37
N ARG A 171 -17.30 25.28 7.30
CA ARG A 171 -15.91 25.29 6.84
C ARG A 171 -15.06 26.12 7.78
N VAL A 172 -13.93 25.55 8.23
CA VAL A 172 -12.96 26.17 9.14
C VAL A 172 -11.75 26.69 8.39
N ALA A 173 -11.22 25.87 7.46
CA ALA A 173 -10.04 26.22 6.66
C ALA A 173 -10.18 25.68 5.23
N SER A 174 -9.48 26.29 4.29
CA SER A 174 -9.48 25.90 2.87
C SER A 174 -8.12 26.15 2.21
N GLY A 175 -7.95 25.65 0.98
CA GLY A 175 -6.70 25.79 0.23
C GLY A 175 -5.56 24.97 0.82
N LEU A 176 -5.89 23.81 1.38
CA LEU A 176 -4.95 22.90 2.03
C LEU A 176 -4.29 21.94 1.01
N GLY A 177 -3.25 21.26 1.44
CA GLY A 177 -2.46 20.33 0.62
C GLY A 177 -2.90 18.85 0.73
N VAL A 178 -4.19 18.57 0.57
CA VAL A 178 -4.84 17.26 0.84
C VAL A 178 -4.74 16.94 2.34
N PRO A 179 -5.59 17.57 3.19
CA PRO A 179 -5.55 17.35 4.64
C PRO A 179 -6.00 15.92 4.97
N ASP A 180 -5.24 15.23 5.82
CA ASP A 180 -5.54 13.87 6.25
C ASP A 180 -6.12 13.82 7.66
N SER A 181 -5.45 14.46 8.62
CA SER A 181 -5.88 14.41 10.02
C SER A 181 -5.98 15.76 10.69
N VAL A 182 -6.77 15.81 11.76
CA VAL A 182 -6.86 16.95 12.68
C VAL A 182 -6.72 16.47 14.12
N LYS A 183 -5.92 17.20 14.90
CA LYS A 183 -5.84 17.13 16.36
C LYS A 183 -5.78 18.55 16.91
N PHE A 184 -5.94 18.70 18.22
CA PHE A 184 -5.82 19.99 18.89
C PHE A 184 -4.58 20.04 19.76
N ASP A 185 -3.84 21.14 19.67
CA ASP A 185 -2.78 21.44 20.62
C ASP A 185 -3.32 21.99 21.95
N SER A 186 -2.43 22.18 22.93
CA SER A 186 -2.81 22.66 24.27
C SER A 186 -3.40 24.09 24.29
N ASP A 187 -3.18 24.86 23.22
CA ASP A 187 -3.68 26.22 23.07
C ASP A 187 -5.03 26.26 22.32
N GLY A 188 -5.55 25.11 21.90
CA GLY A 188 -6.80 24.98 21.18
C GLY A 188 -6.71 25.27 19.67
N TYR A 189 -5.52 25.27 19.09
CA TYR A 189 -5.33 25.34 17.65
C TYR A 189 -5.42 23.93 17.04
N ILE A 190 -5.93 23.87 15.82
CA ILE A 190 -5.91 22.64 15.02
C ILE A 190 -4.45 22.40 14.56
N VAL A 191 -4.00 21.16 14.67
CA VAL A 191 -2.80 20.67 13.98
C VAL A 191 -3.24 19.65 12.95
N SER A 192 -2.79 19.79 11.70
CA SER A 192 -3.23 18.99 10.56
C SER A 192 -2.07 18.58 9.69
N THR A 193 -2.06 17.32 9.28
CA THR A 193 -1.15 16.76 8.27
C THR A 193 -1.66 17.01 6.87
N GLN A 194 -0.73 17.19 5.92
CA GLN A 194 -1.04 17.43 4.51
C GLN A 194 -0.34 16.38 3.64
N VAL A 195 -1.10 15.47 3.05
CA VAL A 195 -0.57 14.32 2.28
C VAL A 195 0.34 14.77 1.13
N HIS A 196 -0.18 15.68 0.31
CA HIS A 196 0.50 16.08 -0.93
C HIS A 196 1.66 17.05 -0.68
N SER A 197 1.47 18.04 0.19
CA SER A 197 2.50 19.06 0.41
C SER A 197 3.58 18.63 1.41
N GLY A 198 3.35 17.57 2.20
CA GLY A 198 4.26 17.17 3.29
C GLY A 198 4.32 18.16 4.44
N GLN A 199 3.39 19.09 4.52
CA GLN A 199 3.35 20.10 5.57
C GLN A 199 2.54 19.60 6.78
N VAL A 200 3.00 19.97 7.97
CA VAL A 200 2.22 19.94 9.20
C VAL A 200 1.82 21.38 9.52
N LEU A 201 0.52 21.63 9.53
CA LEU A 201 -0.03 22.98 9.70
C LEU A 201 -0.62 23.15 11.09
N ARG A 202 -0.43 24.34 11.66
CA ARG A 202 -1.18 24.86 12.82
C ARG A 202 -2.19 25.87 12.32
N ILE A 203 -3.47 25.66 12.64
CA ILE A 203 -4.59 26.43 12.07
C ILE A 203 -5.43 27.01 13.20
N ASP A 204 -5.71 28.31 13.15
CA ASP A 204 -6.64 28.97 14.09
C ASP A 204 -8.08 28.56 13.73
N PRO A 205 -8.81 27.84 14.59
CA PRO A 205 -10.16 27.37 14.30
C PRO A 205 -11.20 28.50 14.17
N ARG A 206 -10.87 29.71 14.60
CA ARG A 206 -11.76 30.88 14.54
C ARG A 206 -11.61 31.68 13.25
N THR A 207 -10.40 31.73 12.69
CA THR A 207 -10.07 32.57 11.53
C THR A 207 -9.68 31.77 10.29
N GLY A 208 -9.33 30.50 10.45
CA GLY A 208 -8.74 29.66 9.39
C GLY A 208 -7.29 30.03 9.05
N GLY A 209 -6.66 30.93 9.84
CA GLY A 209 -5.27 31.34 9.64
C GLY A 209 -4.30 30.18 9.84
N GLN A 210 -3.37 29.98 8.89
CA GLN A 210 -2.49 28.83 8.81
C GLN A 210 -1.04 29.22 9.08
N THR A 211 -0.32 28.36 9.82
CA THR A 211 1.13 28.48 10.07
C THR A 211 1.75 27.10 9.87
N VAL A 212 2.88 27.03 9.15
CA VAL A 212 3.62 25.78 8.96
C VAL A 212 4.45 25.48 10.21
N LEU A 213 4.19 24.33 10.85
CA LEU A 213 4.99 23.83 11.97
C LEU A 213 6.22 23.07 11.49
N ALA A 214 6.06 22.27 10.44
CA ALA A 214 7.14 21.51 9.81
C ALA A 214 6.85 21.25 8.34
N SER A 215 7.91 21.08 7.55
CA SER A 215 7.85 20.57 6.18
C SER A 215 8.63 19.28 6.11
N LEU A 216 7.93 18.19 5.88
CA LEU A 216 8.44 16.82 5.81
C LEU A 216 8.27 16.30 4.36
N ASN A 217 8.60 15.03 4.15
CA ASN A 217 8.33 14.39 2.87
C ASN A 217 6.81 14.24 2.65
N PRO A 218 6.31 14.36 1.41
CA PRO A 218 4.94 14.02 1.06
C PRO A 218 4.54 12.59 1.48
N GLY A 219 3.24 12.38 1.66
CA GLY A 219 2.70 11.12 2.14
C GLY A 219 2.43 11.09 3.64
N LEU A 220 2.30 12.28 4.26
CA LEU A 220 1.87 12.39 5.66
C LEU A 220 0.43 11.88 5.79
N ASP A 221 0.20 11.10 6.82
CA ASP A 221 -1.13 10.57 7.14
C ASP A 221 -1.64 11.22 8.44
N ASN A 222 -1.42 10.61 9.55
CA ASN A 222 -2.03 10.99 10.81
C ASN A 222 -1.02 11.63 11.78
N LEU A 223 -1.53 12.11 12.90
CA LEU A 223 -0.72 12.67 13.97
C LEU A 223 -1.31 12.39 15.35
N THR A 224 -0.47 12.39 16.37
CA THR A 224 -0.92 12.29 17.76
C THR A 224 0.02 13.04 18.70
N PHE A 225 -0.50 13.45 19.86
CA PHE A 225 0.28 14.07 20.90
C PHE A 225 0.53 13.11 22.08
N VAL A 226 1.76 13.07 22.57
CA VAL A 226 2.12 12.51 23.87
C VAL A 226 2.65 13.64 24.73
N GLY A 227 1.82 14.17 25.61
CA GLY A 227 2.11 15.43 26.29
C GLY A 227 2.23 16.60 25.31
N LYS A 228 3.41 17.22 25.24
CA LYS A 228 3.70 18.32 24.27
C LYS A 228 4.40 17.83 23.01
N ARG A 229 4.77 16.57 22.94
CA ARG A 229 5.49 15.98 21.82
C ARG A 229 4.48 15.60 20.75
N LEU A 230 4.68 16.04 19.54
CA LEU A 230 3.85 15.75 18.36
C LEU A 230 4.52 14.65 17.54
N PHE A 231 3.79 13.59 17.24
CA PHE A 231 4.23 12.49 16.38
C PHE A 231 3.38 12.46 15.11
N VAL A 232 4.04 12.26 13.97
CA VAL A 232 3.43 12.28 12.64
C VAL A 232 3.81 11.00 11.92
N SER A 233 2.84 10.34 11.29
CA SER A 233 3.05 9.20 10.41
C SER A 233 3.18 9.62 8.94
N ASN A 234 3.91 8.79 8.20
CA ASN A 234 4.02 8.87 6.75
C ASN A 234 3.75 7.49 6.16
N PHE A 235 3.09 7.42 5.01
CA PHE A 235 2.81 6.15 4.31
C PHE A 235 4.06 5.30 4.05
N THR A 236 5.27 5.88 4.08
CA THR A 236 6.52 5.12 4.00
C THR A 236 6.84 4.29 5.24
N GLY A 237 6.02 4.35 6.27
CA GLY A 237 6.32 3.77 7.59
C GLY A 237 7.17 4.66 8.48
N GLU A 238 7.53 5.88 8.05
CA GLU A 238 8.27 6.83 8.88
C GLU A 238 7.37 7.38 9.99
N ILE A 239 7.94 7.45 11.21
CA ILE A 239 7.35 8.19 12.33
C ILE A 239 8.31 9.30 12.70
N THR A 240 7.83 10.55 12.58
CA THR A 240 8.60 11.76 12.89
C THR A 240 8.04 12.45 14.14
N GLU A 241 8.91 12.80 15.07
CA GLU A 241 8.61 13.67 16.21
C GLU A 241 8.87 15.14 15.84
N ILE A 242 7.95 16.00 16.23
CA ILE A 242 8.08 17.45 16.14
C ILE A 242 7.97 18.04 17.54
N LEU A 243 9.01 18.72 17.99
CA LEU A 243 9.06 19.35 19.31
C LEU A 243 9.81 20.69 19.22
N ASP A 244 9.19 21.77 19.67
CA ASP A 244 9.77 23.13 19.68
C ASP A 244 10.37 23.57 18.33
N GLY A 245 9.71 23.19 17.22
CA GLY A 245 10.14 23.51 15.84
C GLY A 245 11.27 22.64 15.31
N ALA A 246 11.78 21.69 16.08
CA ALA A 246 12.75 20.68 15.64
C ALA A 246 12.03 19.38 15.24
N THR A 247 12.60 18.68 14.26
CA THR A 247 12.11 17.38 13.81
C THR A 247 13.12 16.27 14.12
N ARG A 248 12.63 15.10 14.53
CA ARG A 248 13.44 13.90 14.78
C ARG A 248 12.74 12.67 14.23
N THR A 249 13.42 11.91 13.37
CA THR A 249 12.92 10.60 12.95
C THR A 249 13.00 9.62 14.13
N VAL A 250 11.86 9.07 14.53
CA VAL A 250 11.74 8.03 15.56
C VAL A 250 11.89 6.65 14.94
N LEU A 251 11.18 6.42 13.84
CA LEU A 251 11.31 5.24 13.01
C LEU A 251 11.57 5.67 11.57
N PRO A 252 12.58 5.13 10.90
CA PRO A 252 12.83 5.43 9.50
C PRO A 252 11.76 4.79 8.61
N GLY A 253 11.40 5.48 7.53
CA GLY A 253 10.59 4.94 6.46
C GLY A 253 11.37 3.97 5.57
N GLY A 254 10.66 3.26 4.71
CA GLY A 254 11.21 2.30 3.77
C GLY A 254 10.19 1.85 2.74
N LEU A 255 10.42 0.68 2.17
CA LEU A 255 9.45 0.02 1.29
C LEU A 255 8.34 -0.61 2.14
N ASN A 256 7.10 -0.40 1.75
CA ASN A 256 5.95 -0.94 2.49
C ASN A 256 5.54 -2.32 1.98
N TRP A 257 5.41 -2.41 0.68
CA TRP A 257 4.95 -3.61 0.00
C TRP A 257 5.54 -3.64 -1.41
N PRO A 258 6.87 -3.89 -1.54
CA PRO A 258 7.50 -3.97 -2.84
C PRO A 258 6.93 -5.15 -3.61
N LEU A 259 6.22 -4.88 -4.70
CA LEU A 259 5.46 -5.86 -5.46
C LEU A 259 6.21 -6.29 -6.71
N ASP A 260 6.67 -5.33 -7.51
CA ASP A 260 7.42 -5.61 -8.71
C ASP A 260 8.58 -4.64 -8.88
N LEU A 261 9.55 -5.01 -9.71
CA LEU A 261 10.74 -4.22 -9.92
C LEU A 261 11.29 -4.41 -11.34
N ALA A 262 11.99 -3.38 -11.83
CA ALA A 262 12.59 -3.41 -13.16
C ALA A 262 13.85 -2.57 -13.22
N VAL A 263 14.83 -2.98 -14.02
CA VAL A 263 16.02 -2.18 -14.29
C VAL A 263 15.71 -1.24 -15.46
N GLY A 264 15.81 0.07 -15.22
CA GLY A 264 15.59 1.09 -16.23
C GLY A 264 16.71 1.18 -17.23
N ALA A 265 16.49 1.92 -18.33
CA ALA A 265 17.51 2.17 -19.36
C ALA A 265 18.73 2.93 -18.82
N ASP A 266 18.61 3.60 -17.70
CA ASP A 266 19.67 4.30 -16.97
C ASP A 266 20.47 3.39 -16.03
N GLY A 267 20.13 2.10 -15.97
CA GLY A 267 20.75 1.10 -15.11
C GLY A 267 20.34 1.13 -13.65
N ASN A 268 19.43 2.02 -13.26
CA ASN A 268 18.88 2.05 -11.91
C ASN A 268 17.75 1.02 -11.75
N LEU A 269 17.56 0.55 -10.52
CA LEU A 269 16.45 -0.35 -10.19
C LEU A 269 15.22 0.45 -9.76
N TYR A 270 14.11 0.24 -10.44
CA TYR A 270 12.82 0.85 -10.09
C TYR A 270 11.94 -0.15 -9.36
N VAL A 271 11.21 0.30 -8.37
CA VAL A 271 10.37 -0.56 -7.51
C VAL A 271 8.95 -0.01 -7.44
N ALA A 272 7.99 -0.84 -7.82
CA ALA A 272 6.56 -0.59 -7.63
C ALA A 272 6.18 -1.05 -6.21
N ASP A 273 5.85 -0.11 -5.34
CA ASP A 273 5.51 -0.32 -3.94
C ASP A 273 4.07 0.13 -3.65
N GLY A 274 3.17 -0.20 -4.55
CA GLY A 274 1.75 0.15 -4.46
C GLY A 274 1.50 1.65 -4.44
N THR A 275 1.51 2.24 -3.26
CA THR A 275 1.33 3.69 -3.04
C THR A 275 2.46 4.52 -3.62
N TYR A 276 3.66 3.97 -3.72
CA TYR A 276 4.86 4.66 -4.18
C TYR A 276 5.50 3.99 -5.40
N PHE A 277 6.24 4.80 -6.14
CA PHE A 277 7.19 4.36 -7.14
C PHE A 277 8.56 4.90 -6.76
N TYR A 278 9.51 3.99 -6.56
CA TYR A 278 10.86 4.33 -6.12
C TYR A 278 11.89 4.06 -7.20
N VAL A 279 13.01 4.79 -7.13
CA VAL A 279 14.28 4.41 -7.75
C VAL A 279 15.28 4.05 -6.66
N LEU A 280 15.89 2.88 -6.79
CA LEU A 280 17.01 2.42 -5.97
C LEU A 280 18.28 2.55 -6.79
N ARG A 281 19.18 3.41 -6.34
CA ARG A 281 20.45 3.70 -7.02
C ARG A 281 21.54 2.69 -6.63
N PRO A 282 22.63 2.60 -7.41
CA PRO A 282 23.76 1.71 -7.08
C PRO A 282 24.40 1.98 -5.71
N ASP A 283 24.35 3.22 -5.22
CA ASP A 283 24.81 3.60 -3.89
C ASP A 283 23.83 3.22 -2.76
N ARG A 284 22.73 2.51 -3.11
CA ARG A 284 21.63 2.09 -2.24
C ARG A 284 20.73 3.21 -1.74
N THR A 285 20.83 4.39 -2.33
CA THR A 285 19.86 5.46 -2.05
C THR A 285 18.51 5.10 -2.66
N LEU A 286 17.50 5.01 -1.81
CA LEU A 286 16.09 4.85 -2.20
C LEU A 286 15.45 6.22 -2.30
N GLN A 287 14.95 6.57 -3.49
CA GLN A 287 14.32 7.86 -3.75
C GLN A 287 12.91 7.66 -4.31
N THR A 288 11.93 8.36 -3.77
CA THR A 288 10.57 8.44 -4.32
C THR A 288 10.61 9.22 -5.64
N VAL A 289 10.05 8.63 -6.70
CA VAL A 289 9.89 9.27 -8.02
C VAL A 289 8.43 9.43 -8.42
N GLY A 290 7.51 8.85 -7.66
CA GLY A 290 6.07 9.04 -7.79
C GLY A 290 5.34 8.54 -6.55
N MET A 291 4.14 9.07 -6.30
CA MET A 291 3.32 8.71 -5.15
C MET A 291 1.83 8.87 -5.48
N LEU A 292 0.99 7.99 -4.95
CA LEU A 292 -0.45 8.16 -4.97
C LEU A 292 -0.81 9.56 -4.42
N PHE A 293 -1.81 10.21 -4.94
CA PHE A 293 -2.18 11.61 -4.66
C PHE A 293 -1.27 12.68 -5.32
N THR A 294 -0.23 12.30 -6.06
CA THR A 294 0.52 13.26 -6.89
C THR A 294 0.02 13.26 -8.34
N PRO A 295 0.07 14.41 -9.04
CA PRO A 295 -0.35 14.48 -10.43
C PRO A 295 0.35 13.44 -11.30
N GLY A 296 -0.41 12.81 -12.20
CA GLY A 296 0.10 11.83 -13.15
C GLY A 296 0.45 10.45 -12.59
N TYR A 297 0.28 10.20 -11.30
CA TYR A 297 0.46 8.87 -10.75
C TYR A 297 -0.69 7.95 -11.16
N PRO A 298 -0.44 6.76 -11.74
CA PRO A 298 -1.48 5.99 -12.43
C PRO A 298 -2.45 5.24 -11.49
N GLY A 299 -2.19 5.21 -10.19
CA GLY A 299 -2.96 4.46 -9.19
C GLY A 299 -2.08 3.49 -8.41
N PHE A 300 -2.66 2.65 -7.58
CA PHE A 300 -1.90 1.70 -6.76
C PHE A 300 -1.18 0.66 -7.65
N LEU A 301 0.15 0.80 -7.77
CA LEU A 301 0.97 0.03 -8.70
C LEU A 301 1.09 -1.44 -8.32
N ARG A 302 1.13 -2.31 -9.34
CA ARG A 302 1.27 -3.76 -9.19
C ARG A 302 2.47 -4.29 -9.98
N GLY A 303 2.34 -4.42 -11.28
CA GLY A 303 3.38 -4.88 -12.19
C GLY A 303 4.12 -3.74 -12.86
N LEU A 304 5.35 -3.98 -13.27
CA LEU A 304 6.26 -2.97 -13.82
C LEU A 304 7.16 -3.55 -14.90
N VAL A 305 7.24 -2.88 -16.06
CA VAL A 305 8.21 -3.20 -17.11
C VAL A 305 8.74 -1.93 -17.77
N PRO A 306 10.05 -1.83 -18.10
CA PRO A 306 10.59 -0.69 -18.85
C PRO A 306 9.99 -0.62 -20.26
N ALA A 307 9.67 0.60 -20.74
CA ALA A 307 9.15 0.83 -22.08
C ALA A 307 9.97 1.85 -22.89
N GLY A 308 11.02 2.39 -22.30
CA GLY A 308 11.91 3.36 -22.90
C GLY A 308 12.70 4.14 -21.83
N PRO A 309 13.53 5.10 -22.21
CA PRO A 309 14.24 5.94 -21.26
C PRO A 309 13.28 6.73 -20.38
N GLY A 310 13.27 6.47 -19.07
CA GLY A 310 12.38 7.10 -18.09
C GLY A 310 10.90 6.79 -18.27
N GLU A 311 10.56 5.77 -19.06
CA GLU A 311 9.19 5.36 -19.36
C GLU A 311 8.95 3.90 -18.96
N PHE A 312 7.80 3.63 -18.38
CA PHE A 312 7.40 2.31 -17.91
C PHE A 312 5.97 1.97 -18.35
N VAL A 313 5.70 0.70 -18.55
CA VAL A 313 4.33 0.18 -18.55
C VAL A 313 4.07 -0.43 -17.18
N VAL A 314 2.96 -0.05 -16.59
CA VAL A 314 2.56 -0.48 -15.24
C VAL A 314 1.14 -1.03 -15.25
N THR A 315 0.88 -1.96 -14.34
CA THR A 315 -0.48 -2.38 -13.98
C THR A 315 -0.87 -1.78 -12.64
N THR A 316 -2.16 -1.54 -12.43
CA THR A 316 -2.67 -1.03 -11.16
C THR A 316 -3.70 -1.97 -10.56
N SER A 317 -3.90 -1.93 -9.25
CA SER A 317 -4.97 -2.69 -8.56
C SER A 317 -6.37 -2.22 -8.97
N GLY A 318 -6.50 -0.99 -9.49
CA GLY A 318 -7.74 -0.46 -10.06
C GLY A 318 -8.10 -1.03 -11.42
N GLY A 319 -7.31 -1.99 -11.96
CA GLY A 319 -7.60 -2.65 -13.24
C GLY A 319 -7.20 -1.83 -14.46
N GLN A 320 -6.17 -1.00 -14.34
CA GLN A 320 -5.64 -0.22 -15.46
C GLN A 320 -4.25 -0.69 -15.86
N VAL A 321 -3.98 -0.64 -17.17
CA VAL A 321 -2.64 -0.74 -17.76
C VAL A 321 -2.28 0.64 -18.27
N SER A 322 -1.21 1.21 -17.77
CA SER A 322 -0.82 2.57 -18.09
C SER A 322 0.64 2.66 -18.53
N ARG A 323 0.92 3.60 -19.42
CA ARG A 323 2.27 4.08 -19.72
C ARG A 323 2.56 5.23 -18.76
N TYR A 324 3.61 5.10 -17.97
CA TYR A 324 3.94 6.03 -16.91
C TYR A 324 5.32 6.65 -17.10
N ARG A 325 5.40 7.98 -17.03
CA ARG A 325 6.61 8.80 -17.07
C ARG A 325 6.72 9.60 -15.78
N PRO A 326 7.34 9.05 -14.75
CA PRO A 326 7.43 9.73 -13.46
C PRO A 326 8.13 11.08 -13.53
N GLY A 327 9.17 11.22 -14.39
CA GLY A 327 9.90 12.47 -14.57
C GLY A 327 9.06 13.63 -15.13
N ASP A 328 8.03 13.33 -15.90
CA ASP A 328 7.09 14.29 -16.49
C ASP A 328 5.82 14.43 -15.65
N SER A 329 5.66 13.63 -14.60
CA SER A 329 4.40 13.50 -13.83
C SER A 329 3.21 13.18 -14.73
N GLU A 330 3.38 12.26 -15.68
CA GLU A 330 2.36 11.89 -16.68
C GLU A 330 2.12 10.39 -16.69
N SER A 331 0.83 10.02 -16.82
CA SER A 331 0.43 8.67 -17.19
C SER A 331 -0.62 8.68 -18.30
N THR A 332 -0.54 7.69 -19.17
CA THR A 332 -1.53 7.48 -20.26
C THR A 332 -2.09 6.07 -20.11
N VAL A 333 -3.41 5.97 -19.96
CA VAL A 333 -4.11 4.69 -19.91
C VAL A 333 -4.06 4.03 -21.28
N LEU A 334 -3.54 2.82 -21.35
CA LEU A 334 -3.49 1.97 -22.54
C LEU A 334 -4.73 1.09 -22.66
N ALA A 335 -5.22 0.59 -21.53
CA ALA A 335 -6.46 -0.17 -21.39
C ALA A 335 -6.90 -0.19 -19.92
N ASP A 336 -8.18 -0.41 -19.66
CA ASP A 336 -8.78 -0.46 -18.33
C ASP A 336 -9.94 -1.45 -18.23
N GLY A 337 -10.58 -1.53 -17.06
CA GLY A 337 -11.74 -2.40 -16.83
C GLY A 337 -11.36 -3.84 -16.52
N PHE A 338 -10.14 -4.10 -16.08
CA PHE A 338 -9.66 -5.43 -15.71
C PHE A 338 -9.85 -5.72 -14.22
N ASP A 339 -9.95 -7.00 -13.88
CA ASP A 339 -10.10 -7.45 -12.50
C ASP A 339 -8.77 -8.05 -11.97
N GLN A 340 -8.17 -7.37 -11.00
CA GLN A 340 -6.95 -7.81 -10.30
C GLN A 340 -5.78 -8.08 -11.27
N LEU A 341 -5.28 -7.04 -11.91
CA LEU A 341 -4.04 -7.11 -12.70
C LEU A 341 -2.82 -7.33 -11.81
N TYR A 342 -1.86 -8.11 -12.33
CA TYR A 342 -0.58 -8.39 -11.67
C TYR A 342 0.59 -8.10 -12.62
N GLY A 343 1.40 -9.10 -12.94
CA GLY A 343 2.58 -8.96 -13.75
C GLY A 343 2.30 -8.44 -15.16
N VAL A 344 3.29 -7.77 -15.72
CA VAL A 344 3.27 -7.18 -17.05
C VAL A 344 4.60 -7.44 -17.76
N THR A 345 4.54 -7.70 -19.06
CA THR A 345 5.70 -7.78 -19.93
C THR A 345 5.40 -7.16 -21.28
N THR A 346 6.44 -6.92 -22.09
CA THR A 346 6.30 -6.37 -23.44
C THR A 346 7.00 -7.22 -24.49
N SER A 347 6.44 -7.28 -25.68
CA SER A 347 7.04 -7.88 -26.88
C SER A 347 6.83 -6.94 -28.05
N GLY A 348 7.84 -6.17 -28.41
CA GLY A 348 7.72 -5.04 -29.35
C GLY A 348 6.67 -4.04 -28.83
N ASP A 349 5.69 -3.72 -29.67
CA ASP A 349 4.59 -2.79 -29.32
C ASP A 349 3.41 -3.44 -28.57
N THR A 350 3.51 -4.73 -28.26
CA THR A 350 2.46 -5.47 -27.55
C THR A 350 2.77 -5.55 -26.07
N VAL A 351 1.83 -5.14 -25.24
CA VAL A 351 1.86 -5.33 -23.79
C VAL A 351 1.10 -6.61 -23.45
N VAL A 352 1.63 -7.44 -22.58
CA VAL A 352 0.99 -8.67 -22.10
C VAL A 352 0.85 -8.59 -20.60
N VAL A 353 -0.35 -8.87 -20.08
CA VAL A 353 -0.68 -8.77 -18.65
C VAL A 353 -1.39 -10.02 -18.13
N ALA A 354 -1.14 -10.34 -16.87
CA ALA A 354 -1.88 -11.35 -16.12
C ALA A 354 -3.06 -10.70 -15.38
N GLU A 355 -4.26 -11.25 -15.60
CA GLU A 355 -5.49 -10.87 -14.90
C GLU A 355 -5.93 -12.02 -14.01
N LEU A 356 -5.67 -11.90 -12.72
CA LEU A 356 -5.95 -12.95 -11.73
C LEU A 356 -7.45 -13.15 -11.53
N GLY A 357 -8.22 -12.04 -11.40
CA GLY A 357 -9.64 -12.11 -11.01
C GLY A 357 -10.53 -12.88 -11.98
N THR A 358 -10.15 -12.94 -13.27
CA THR A 358 -10.88 -13.70 -14.28
C THR A 358 -10.09 -14.89 -14.85
N GLY A 359 -8.88 -15.14 -14.34
CA GLY A 359 -8.03 -16.25 -14.78
C GLY A 359 -7.59 -16.12 -16.25
N ARG A 360 -7.22 -14.91 -16.70
CA ARG A 360 -6.86 -14.63 -18.09
C ARG A 360 -5.44 -14.08 -18.24
N VAL A 361 -4.91 -14.24 -19.43
CA VAL A 361 -3.77 -13.47 -19.92
C VAL A 361 -4.22 -12.70 -21.17
N LEU A 362 -3.90 -11.43 -21.20
CA LEU A 362 -4.37 -10.49 -22.20
C LEU A 362 -3.18 -9.85 -22.93
N SER A 363 -3.35 -9.58 -24.24
CA SER A 363 -2.46 -8.70 -25.00
C SER A 363 -3.16 -7.39 -25.32
N ILE A 364 -2.39 -6.31 -25.28
CA ILE A 364 -2.84 -4.95 -25.56
C ILE A 364 -1.91 -4.38 -26.62
N ARG A 365 -2.46 -3.99 -27.77
CA ARG A 365 -1.72 -3.37 -28.86
C ARG A 365 -2.55 -2.27 -29.51
N ALA A 366 -2.01 -1.07 -29.57
CA ALA A 366 -2.69 0.11 -30.14
C ALA A 366 -4.13 0.29 -29.60
N GLY A 367 -4.34 0.06 -28.29
CA GLY A 367 -5.64 0.16 -27.62
C GLY A 367 -6.60 -1.02 -27.86
N GLN A 368 -6.21 -2.02 -28.67
CA GLN A 368 -6.98 -3.25 -28.86
C GLN A 368 -6.56 -4.29 -27.81
N VAL A 369 -7.54 -4.89 -27.17
CA VAL A 369 -7.35 -5.95 -26.14
C VAL A 369 -7.76 -7.29 -26.71
N GLU A 370 -6.90 -8.28 -26.63
CA GLU A 370 -7.18 -9.65 -27.04
C GLU A 370 -6.91 -10.63 -25.88
N VAL A 371 -7.74 -11.64 -25.73
CA VAL A 371 -7.53 -12.72 -24.75
C VAL A 371 -6.57 -13.74 -25.36
N ILE A 372 -5.36 -13.87 -24.79
CA ILE A 372 -4.38 -14.87 -25.20
C ILE A 372 -4.75 -16.25 -24.62
N ALA A 373 -5.13 -16.27 -23.34
CA ALA A 373 -5.56 -17.50 -22.66
C ALA A 373 -6.60 -17.17 -21.58
N ALA A 374 -7.45 -18.15 -21.28
CA ALA A 374 -8.46 -18.09 -20.23
C ALA A 374 -8.56 -19.44 -19.49
N GLY A 375 -9.18 -19.42 -18.31
CA GLY A 375 -9.32 -20.60 -17.47
C GLY A 375 -8.03 -21.01 -16.76
N LEU A 376 -7.10 -20.07 -16.60
CA LEU A 376 -5.88 -20.24 -15.80
C LEU A 376 -6.19 -20.12 -14.31
N HIS A 377 -5.39 -20.79 -13.49
CA HIS A 377 -5.56 -20.79 -12.03
C HIS A 377 -4.66 -19.76 -11.36
N ASP A 378 -5.24 -18.61 -11.00
CA ASP A 378 -4.54 -17.47 -10.40
C ASP A 378 -3.28 -17.07 -11.19
N PRO A 379 -3.41 -16.66 -12.47
CA PRO A 379 -2.25 -16.18 -13.24
C PRO A 379 -1.73 -14.86 -12.66
N VAL A 380 -0.43 -14.78 -12.37
CA VAL A 380 0.16 -13.59 -11.72
C VAL A 380 1.40 -13.06 -12.43
N GLY A 381 2.41 -13.87 -12.73
CA GLY A 381 3.62 -13.45 -13.43
C GLY A 381 3.56 -13.77 -14.92
N VAL A 382 4.11 -12.89 -15.75
CA VAL A 382 4.23 -13.09 -17.20
C VAL A 382 5.62 -12.73 -17.68
N ALA A 383 6.17 -13.52 -18.62
CA ALA A 383 7.42 -13.24 -19.29
C ALA A 383 7.39 -13.75 -20.73
N ILE A 384 8.27 -13.22 -21.61
CA ILE A 384 8.42 -13.76 -22.96
C ILE A 384 9.47 -14.87 -22.93
N GLY A 385 9.08 -16.04 -23.39
CA GLY A 385 9.96 -17.21 -23.52
C GLY A 385 10.95 -17.09 -24.67
N PRO A 386 11.96 -18.01 -24.73
CA PRO A 386 13.02 -17.96 -25.75
C PRO A 386 12.51 -18.04 -27.18
N ASP A 387 11.38 -18.70 -27.40
CA ASP A 387 10.75 -18.90 -28.70
C ASP A 387 9.63 -17.89 -29.01
N GLY A 388 9.52 -16.82 -28.19
CA GLY A 388 8.52 -15.76 -28.34
C GLY A 388 7.13 -16.09 -27.78
N GLY A 389 6.92 -17.28 -27.22
CA GLY A 389 5.71 -17.63 -26.46
C GLY A 389 5.63 -16.89 -25.12
N CYS A 390 4.45 -16.80 -24.54
CA CYS A 390 4.27 -16.16 -23.23
C CYS A 390 4.31 -17.20 -22.11
N LEU A 391 5.24 -17.03 -21.17
CA LEU A 391 5.29 -17.79 -19.93
C LEU A 391 4.36 -17.16 -18.90
N VAL A 392 3.64 -17.98 -18.16
CA VAL A 392 2.70 -17.53 -17.13
C VAL A 392 2.88 -18.36 -15.88
N SER A 393 3.09 -17.72 -14.74
CA SER A 393 3.00 -18.40 -13.45
C SER A 393 1.53 -18.50 -13.02
N GLU A 394 1.04 -19.74 -12.89
CA GLU A 394 -0.26 -20.07 -12.31
C GLU A 394 -0.07 -20.35 -10.82
N SER A 395 -0.24 -19.31 -10.00
CA SER A 395 0.02 -19.37 -8.55
C SER A 395 -0.90 -20.36 -7.83
N GLY A 396 -2.15 -20.47 -8.27
CA GLY A 396 -3.13 -21.40 -7.72
C GLY A 396 -2.92 -22.86 -8.15
N ALA A 397 -2.23 -23.10 -9.30
CA ALA A 397 -1.94 -24.44 -9.78
C ALA A 397 -0.51 -24.93 -9.46
N GLY A 398 0.34 -24.07 -8.89
CA GLY A 398 1.72 -24.42 -8.54
C GLY A 398 2.60 -24.76 -9.75
N ARG A 399 2.42 -24.08 -10.88
CA ARG A 399 3.13 -24.36 -12.13
C ARG A 399 3.43 -23.10 -12.95
N VAL A 400 4.32 -23.24 -13.92
CA VAL A 400 4.51 -22.28 -15.00
C VAL A 400 4.10 -22.92 -16.31
N VAL A 401 3.31 -22.24 -17.10
CA VAL A 401 2.87 -22.68 -18.43
C VAL A 401 3.43 -21.79 -19.52
N MET A 402 3.61 -22.36 -20.72
CA MET A 402 3.90 -21.66 -21.96
C MET A 402 2.64 -21.53 -22.79
N LEU A 403 2.30 -20.33 -23.21
CA LEU A 403 1.24 -20.02 -24.15
C LEU A 403 1.82 -19.84 -25.54
N SER A 404 1.45 -20.69 -26.48
CA SER A 404 1.88 -20.62 -27.89
C SER A 404 0.66 -20.71 -28.79
N GLY A 405 0.09 -19.56 -29.15
CA GLY A 405 -1.23 -19.52 -29.79
C GLY A 405 -2.30 -20.16 -28.89
N PRO A 406 -3.11 -21.12 -29.38
CA PRO A 406 -4.15 -21.78 -28.59
C PRO A 406 -3.63 -22.85 -27.61
N ARG A 407 -2.33 -23.16 -27.64
CA ARG A 407 -1.73 -24.20 -26.80
C ARG A 407 -1.31 -23.64 -25.45
N VAL A 408 -1.64 -24.39 -24.39
CA VAL A 408 -1.18 -24.17 -23.02
C VAL A 408 -0.39 -25.40 -22.61
N GLU A 409 0.93 -25.26 -22.46
CA GLU A 409 1.83 -26.38 -22.13
C GLU A 409 2.50 -26.11 -20.78
N THR A 410 2.48 -27.09 -19.87
CA THR A 410 3.20 -26.99 -18.60
C THR A 410 4.71 -27.09 -18.88
N VAL A 411 5.47 -26.07 -18.47
CA VAL A 411 6.93 -26.00 -18.57
C VAL A 411 7.58 -26.44 -17.28
N LEU A 412 7.03 -26.03 -16.15
CA LEU A 412 7.54 -26.34 -14.81
C LEU A 412 6.37 -26.56 -13.88
N ASP A 413 6.37 -27.64 -13.11
CA ASP A 413 5.36 -27.97 -12.10
C ASP A 413 5.98 -28.22 -10.72
N GLY A 414 5.13 -28.58 -9.75
CA GLY A 414 5.57 -28.91 -8.39
C GLY A 414 6.10 -27.70 -7.62
N LEU A 415 5.66 -26.50 -7.97
CA LEU A 415 5.85 -25.28 -7.20
C LEU A 415 4.72 -25.14 -6.18
N GLN A 416 4.92 -24.32 -5.14
CA GLN A 416 3.87 -24.10 -4.13
C GLN A 416 3.00 -22.89 -4.47
N ARG A 417 3.65 -21.74 -4.75
CA ARG A 417 3.01 -20.48 -5.13
C ARG A 417 3.90 -19.64 -6.03
N PRO A 418 4.09 -20.05 -7.29
CA PRO A 418 4.92 -19.29 -8.22
C PRO A 418 4.31 -17.90 -8.48
N GLN A 419 5.17 -16.86 -8.47
CA GLN A 419 4.79 -15.49 -8.70
C GLN A 419 5.60 -14.85 -9.81
N GLY A 420 6.61 -14.04 -9.50
CA GLY A 420 7.46 -13.42 -10.50
C GLY A 420 8.16 -14.46 -11.38
N VAL A 421 8.12 -14.24 -12.68
CA VAL A 421 8.81 -15.07 -13.68
C VAL A 421 9.64 -14.20 -14.60
N LEU A 422 10.87 -14.61 -14.86
CA LEU A 422 11.83 -13.92 -15.68
C LEU A 422 12.55 -14.89 -16.61
N VAL A 423 12.81 -14.50 -17.83
CA VAL A 423 13.68 -15.23 -18.75
C VAL A 423 14.95 -14.41 -19.02
N LEU A 424 16.09 -15.02 -18.78
CA LEU A 424 17.39 -14.44 -19.08
C LEU A 424 18.22 -15.50 -19.82
N ASP A 425 18.69 -15.17 -21.01
CA ASP A 425 19.33 -16.11 -21.93
C ASP A 425 18.39 -17.28 -22.28
N ARG A 426 18.74 -18.49 -21.87
CA ARG A 426 17.90 -19.70 -22.04
C ARG A 426 17.45 -20.29 -20.71
N GLN A 427 17.39 -19.48 -19.69
CA GLN A 427 17.00 -19.88 -18.35
C GLN A 427 15.78 -19.09 -17.90
N MET A 428 14.86 -19.79 -17.28
CA MET A 428 13.72 -19.20 -16.59
C MET A 428 14.00 -19.17 -15.10
N TYR A 429 13.67 -18.06 -14.48
CA TYR A 429 13.75 -17.85 -13.03
C TYR A 429 12.35 -17.61 -12.51
N VAL A 430 11.98 -18.32 -11.44
CA VAL A 430 10.64 -18.25 -10.84
C VAL A 430 10.76 -18.03 -9.34
N VAL A 431 10.10 -17.00 -8.83
CA VAL A 431 9.94 -16.80 -7.39
C VAL A 431 8.80 -17.68 -6.91
N ASP A 432 9.11 -18.72 -6.15
CA ASP A 432 8.11 -19.55 -5.48
C ASP A 432 7.86 -19.00 -4.07
N ALA A 433 6.87 -18.12 -3.94
CA ALA A 433 6.56 -17.45 -2.68
C ALA A 433 6.00 -18.40 -1.61
N GLY A 434 5.44 -19.54 -2.01
CA GLY A 434 4.98 -20.57 -1.08
C GLY A 434 6.12 -21.34 -0.44
N ALA A 435 7.10 -21.74 -1.25
CA ALA A 435 8.31 -22.42 -0.80
C ALA A 435 9.38 -21.45 -0.26
N LYS A 436 9.22 -20.14 -0.51
CA LYS A 436 10.24 -19.10 -0.23
C LYS A 436 11.57 -19.37 -0.93
N GLU A 437 11.48 -19.73 -2.19
CA GLU A 437 12.60 -20.14 -3.03
C GLU A 437 12.69 -19.34 -4.33
N LEU A 438 13.90 -19.21 -4.87
CA LEU A 438 14.13 -18.84 -6.27
C LEU A 438 14.55 -20.10 -7.04
N VAL A 439 13.75 -20.46 -8.02
CA VAL A 439 13.93 -21.64 -8.86
C VAL A 439 14.45 -21.25 -10.23
N GLU A 440 15.52 -21.90 -10.69
CA GLU A 440 16.05 -21.81 -12.04
C GLU A 440 15.60 -23.03 -12.86
N PHE A 441 15.18 -22.81 -14.10
CA PHE A 441 14.85 -23.86 -15.07
C PHE A 441 15.57 -23.60 -16.39
N ASP A 442 16.28 -24.60 -16.87
CA ASP A 442 17.03 -24.54 -18.14
C ASP A 442 16.20 -25.12 -19.29
N PHE A 443 15.84 -24.30 -20.27
CA PHE A 443 15.02 -24.74 -21.42
C PHE A 443 15.71 -25.75 -22.34
N ALA A 444 17.04 -25.80 -22.34
CA ALA A 444 17.78 -26.72 -23.22
C ALA A 444 17.85 -28.13 -22.66
N THR A 445 17.96 -28.25 -21.35
CA THR A 445 18.14 -29.52 -20.65
C THR A 445 16.91 -30.02 -19.89
N GLY A 446 15.94 -29.12 -19.62
CA GLY A 446 14.81 -29.40 -18.73
C GLY A 446 15.19 -29.48 -17.25
N ALA A 447 16.43 -29.09 -16.91
CA ALA A 447 16.92 -29.18 -15.52
C ALA A 447 16.31 -28.07 -14.64
N ARG A 448 15.85 -28.46 -13.46
CA ARG A 448 15.38 -27.57 -12.39
C ARG A 448 16.40 -27.49 -11.26
N ARG A 449 16.62 -26.30 -10.70
CA ARG A 449 17.50 -26.08 -9.56
C ARG A 449 16.96 -24.95 -8.68
N THR A 450 16.92 -25.16 -7.36
CA THR A 450 16.74 -24.07 -6.40
C THR A 450 18.06 -23.33 -6.23
N ILE A 451 18.08 -22.03 -6.49
CA ILE A 451 19.28 -21.19 -6.43
C ILE A 451 19.32 -20.25 -5.23
N ALA A 452 18.17 -20.05 -4.57
CA ALA A 452 18.10 -19.38 -3.28
C ALA A 452 16.92 -19.93 -2.47
N VAL A 453 17.08 -19.92 -1.16
CA VAL A 453 16.07 -20.37 -0.17
C VAL A 453 15.87 -19.31 0.90
N GLU A 454 14.82 -19.46 1.70
CA GLU A 454 14.49 -18.54 2.79
C GLU A 454 14.31 -17.09 2.30
N LEU A 455 13.77 -16.91 1.10
CA LEU A 455 13.42 -15.60 0.60
C LEU A 455 12.34 -14.99 1.50
N PRO A 456 12.46 -13.71 1.90
CA PRO A 456 11.43 -13.03 2.68
C PRO A 456 10.28 -12.56 1.77
N VAL A 457 9.65 -13.49 1.06
CA VAL A 457 8.52 -13.26 0.16
C VAL A 457 7.26 -13.90 0.70
N GLY A 458 6.11 -13.32 0.36
CA GLY A 458 4.80 -13.80 0.80
C GLY A 458 4.59 -13.68 2.31
N ALA A 459 3.51 -14.29 2.80
CA ALA A 459 3.17 -14.24 4.21
C ALA A 459 4.18 -14.99 5.10
N PRO A 460 4.28 -14.61 6.38
CA PRO A 460 5.03 -15.39 7.37
C PRO A 460 4.54 -16.85 7.45
N PRO A 461 5.40 -17.78 7.88
CA PRO A 461 4.99 -19.18 8.03
C PRO A 461 3.75 -19.33 8.93
N GLY A 462 2.76 -20.11 8.47
CA GLY A 462 1.51 -20.35 9.19
C GLY A 462 0.49 -19.21 9.10
N VAL A 463 0.81 -18.11 8.46
CA VAL A 463 -0.12 -16.98 8.24
C VAL A 463 -0.80 -17.13 6.87
N VAL A 464 -2.12 -17.09 6.86
CA VAL A 464 -2.92 -17.00 5.63
C VAL A 464 -3.40 -15.56 5.52
N PRO A 465 -2.85 -14.76 4.58
CA PRO A 465 -3.29 -13.38 4.40
C PRO A 465 -4.75 -13.34 3.98
N LYS A 466 -5.53 -12.44 4.57
CA LYS A 466 -6.88 -12.15 4.11
C LYS A 466 -6.82 -11.28 2.84
N PRO A 467 -7.72 -11.48 1.87
CA PRO A 467 -7.80 -10.63 0.69
C PRO A 467 -8.07 -9.17 1.08
N LEU A 468 -7.38 -8.23 0.44
CA LEU A 468 -7.67 -6.82 0.55
C LEU A 468 -8.64 -6.44 -0.56
N LYS A 469 -9.83 -5.91 -0.21
CA LYS A 469 -10.88 -5.59 -1.19
C LYS A 469 -10.64 -4.29 -1.94
N GLY A 470 -9.75 -3.45 -1.43
CA GLY A 470 -9.41 -2.17 -2.02
C GLY A 470 -10.24 -1.00 -1.47
N MET A 471 -9.85 0.20 -1.89
CA MET A 471 -10.48 1.48 -1.51
C MET A 471 -10.71 2.33 -2.77
N PRO A 472 -11.79 2.10 -3.52
CA PRO A 472 -12.09 2.89 -4.71
C PRO A 472 -12.31 4.40 -4.38
N PRO A 473 -11.81 5.34 -5.23
CA PRO A 473 -11.15 5.11 -6.52
C PRO A 473 -9.63 4.88 -6.41
N PHE A 474 -9.04 4.88 -5.22
CA PHE A 474 -7.57 4.88 -5.01
C PHE A 474 -6.94 3.52 -5.27
N SER A 475 -7.62 2.44 -4.90
CA SER A 475 -7.15 1.07 -5.16
C SER A 475 -8.30 0.10 -5.37
N GLY A 476 -8.06 -0.95 -6.14
CA GLY A 476 -8.93 -2.13 -6.28
C GLY A 476 -8.48 -3.30 -5.40
N PRO A 477 -9.10 -4.47 -5.58
CA PRO A 477 -8.72 -5.69 -4.88
C PRO A 477 -7.26 -6.06 -5.14
N GLN A 478 -6.57 -6.54 -4.11
CA GLN A 478 -5.14 -6.82 -4.22
C GLN A 478 -4.65 -7.85 -3.21
N GLY A 479 -3.54 -8.49 -3.55
CA GLY A 479 -2.84 -9.45 -2.73
C GLY A 479 -1.32 -9.38 -2.95
N PRO A 480 -0.53 -10.24 -2.30
CA PRO A 480 0.92 -10.25 -2.41
C PRO A 480 1.38 -10.58 -3.84
N PHE A 481 2.54 -10.05 -4.20
CA PHE A 481 3.27 -10.38 -5.41
C PHE A 481 4.75 -10.13 -5.17
N ALA A 482 5.59 -11.08 -5.53
CA ALA A 482 7.04 -10.97 -5.48
C ALA A 482 7.59 -11.03 -6.90
N GLY A 483 7.95 -9.87 -7.46
CA GLY A 483 8.50 -9.72 -8.79
C GLY A 483 9.99 -10.06 -8.85
N ILE A 484 10.50 -10.20 -10.07
CA ILE A 484 11.90 -10.50 -10.35
C ILE A 484 12.37 -9.73 -11.58
N ALA A 485 13.58 -9.16 -11.52
CA ALA A 485 14.24 -8.51 -12.66
C ALA A 485 15.71 -8.94 -12.78
N ALA A 486 16.33 -8.62 -13.91
CA ALA A 486 17.75 -8.83 -14.10
C ALA A 486 18.47 -7.52 -14.46
N GLY A 487 19.65 -7.33 -13.89
CA GLY A 487 20.58 -6.29 -14.30
C GLY A 487 21.36 -6.67 -15.55
N PRO A 488 22.04 -5.70 -16.18
CA PRO A 488 22.84 -5.95 -17.39
C PRO A 488 24.04 -6.85 -17.13
N ASP A 489 24.49 -6.98 -15.90
CA ASP A 489 25.56 -7.89 -15.45
C ASP A 489 25.06 -9.30 -15.10
N GLY A 490 23.74 -9.55 -15.26
CA GLY A 490 23.08 -10.82 -14.91
C GLY A 490 22.74 -10.96 -13.43
N THR A 491 22.93 -9.94 -12.61
CA THR A 491 22.42 -9.91 -11.22
C THR A 491 20.91 -10.00 -11.23
N LEU A 492 20.34 -10.94 -10.47
CA LEU A 492 18.89 -11.06 -10.29
C LEU A 492 18.45 -10.24 -9.09
N TYR A 493 17.38 -9.49 -9.27
CA TYR A 493 16.75 -8.70 -8.22
C TYR A 493 15.37 -9.29 -7.90
N VAL A 494 15.04 -9.40 -6.62
CA VAL A 494 13.73 -9.91 -6.15
C VAL A 494 13.10 -8.89 -5.20
N SER A 495 11.84 -8.55 -5.43
CA SER A 495 11.05 -7.80 -4.46
C SER A 495 10.64 -8.72 -3.32
N ALA A 496 11.00 -8.34 -2.09
CA ALA A 496 10.74 -9.12 -0.90
C ALA A 496 9.56 -8.51 -0.13
N ASP A 497 8.36 -8.80 -0.62
CA ASP A 497 7.08 -8.27 -0.08
C ASP A 497 6.80 -8.73 1.36
N GLY A 498 7.44 -9.79 1.80
CA GLY A 498 7.25 -10.34 3.15
C GLY A 498 7.93 -9.52 4.25
N ASP A 499 9.05 -8.85 3.95
CA ASP A 499 9.77 -8.00 4.92
C ASP A 499 10.01 -6.55 4.42
N GLY A 500 9.51 -6.19 3.25
CA GLY A 500 9.64 -4.85 2.70
C GLY A 500 11.05 -4.51 2.21
N SER A 501 11.83 -5.48 1.74
CA SER A 501 13.18 -5.26 1.22
C SER A 501 13.33 -5.59 -0.27
N VAL A 502 14.47 -5.25 -0.84
CA VAL A 502 14.92 -5.68 -2.17
C VAL A 502 16.17 -6.52 -2.02
N LEU A 503 16.20 -7.65 -2.70
CA LEU A 503 17.32 -8.58 -2.69
C LEU A 503 18.05 -8.57 -4.02
N ALA A 504 19.38 -8.77 -3.98
CA ALA A 504 20.23 -9.05 -5.13
C ALA A 504 20.88 -10.43 -5.00
N LEU A 505 20.87 -11.19 -6.10
CA LEU A 505 21.53 -12.47 -6.23
C LEU A 505 22.52 -12.39 -7.38
N HIS A 506 23.79 -12.37 -7.05
CA HIS A 506 24.85 -12.40 -8.06
C HIS A 506 25.00 -13.81 -8.62
N ARG A 507 24.93 -13.95 -9.94
CA ARG A 507 25.16 -15.22 -10.61
C ARG A 507 26.65 -15.50 -10.57
N GLU A 508 27.03 -16.70 -10.11
CA GLU A 508 28.41 -17.16 -10.28
C GLU A 508 28.71 -17.24 -11.78
N ASN A 509 29.75 -16.53 -12.23
CA ASN A 509 30.21 -16.65 -13.60
C ASN A 509 30.56 -18.12 -13.89
N ARG A 510 29.73 -18.78 -14.68
CA ARG A 510 30.03 -20.12 -15.22
C ARG A 510 31.09 -19.93 -16.32
N ASN A 511 32.30 -19.54 -15.95
CA ASN A 511 33.47 -19.67 -16.78
C ASN A 511 34.05 -21.07 -16.55
N GLY A 512 33.74 -21.97 -17.45
CA GLY A 512 34.29 -23.31 -17.49
C GLY A 512 33.82 -24.05 -18.75
#